data_2b6cba31d2b79ba46ed4c764f1eecb36
#
_entry.id   2b6cba31d2b79ba46ed4c764f1eecb36
#
_cell.length_a   1.000
_cell.length_b   1.000
_cell.length_c   1.000
_cell.angle_alpha   90.00
_cell.angle_beta   90.00
_cell.angle_gamma   90.00
#
_symmetry.space_group_name_H-M   'P 1'
#
loop_
_entity.id
_entity.type
_entity.pdbx_description
1 polymer ?
#
loop_
_entity_poly.entity_id
_entity_poly.type
_entity_poly.pdbx_seq_one_letter_code
_entity_poly.pdbx_strand_id
1 'polypeptide(L)'
;LLSDYDVILMAAQNVSRQRVLAEPADRPEPYQQTEKYRYLGMYGSTPDMTGGFGKEGVEAFETFLEGGGTLIATARAVSFPIEFGFARTVYTERPENVRAQKPLVQAVISDMDHPVFYGFADSIYPMKYGQGPVAFRVGVADEDRVLARYVGGQESVLSGLMDGAENIAGRAFAVDSRPAHNGEGRVLMFANNPMYRWQNHGEFNLVFNSILNWNDAPEGKEVP
;
A
#
# COMPACT_ATOMS: atom_id res chain seq x y z
N LEU A 1 -0.13 -5.34 21.83
CA LEU A 1 -0.79 -4.12 21.35
C LEU A 1 -0.11 -3.65 20.07
N LEU A 2 -0.79 -2.92 19.17
CA LEU A 2 -0.13 -2.38 17.96
C LEU A 2 0.97 -1.37 18.33
N SER A 3 0.85 -0.70 19.46
CA SER A 3 1.86 0.20 20.02
C SER A 3 3.20 -0.45 20.40
N ASP A 4 3.29 -1.78 20.35
CA ASP A 4 4.54 -2.50 20.60
C ASP A 4 5.41 -2.60 19.32
N TYR A 5 4.92 -2.05 18.20
CA TYR A 5 5.57 -2.10 16.89
C TYR A 5 5.79 -0.68 16.35
N ASP A 6 6.89 -0.49 15.63
CA ASP A 6 7.19 0.77 14.91
C ASP A 6 6.56 0.78 13.51
N VAL A 7 6.48 -0.40 12.89
CA VAL A 7 6.02 -0.57 11.50
C VAL A 7 5.01 -1.70 11.39
N ILE A 8 3.91 -1.43 10.71
CA ILE A 8 2.92 -2.45 10.32
C ILE A 8 2.85 -2.52 8.81
N LEU A 9 3.13 -3.70 8.25
CA LEU A 9 2.95 -3.97 6.82
C LEU A 9 1.59 -4.64 6.57
N MET A 10 0.71 -3.93 5.91
CA MET A 10 -0.55 -4.45 5.40
C MET A 10 -0.37 -4.91 3.95
N ALA A 11 -0.10 -6.20 3.80
CA ALA A 11 0.09 -6.83 2.49
C ALA A 11 -1.18 -6.78 1.65
N ALA A 12 -1.04 -7.01 0.33
CA ALA A 12 -2.13 -6.95 -0.64
C ALA A 12 -3.28 -7.90 -0.33
N GLN A 13 -4.24 -7.45 0.44
CA GLN A 13 -5.44 -8.17 0.86
C GLN A 13 -6.68 -7.27 0.79
N ASN A 14 -7.87 -7.86 0.87
CA ASN A 14 -9.11 -7.09 0.89
C ASN A 14 -9.42 -6.63 2.32
N VAL A 15 -9.18 -5.36 2.58
CA VAL A 15 -9.43 -4.66 3.86
C VAL A 15 -10.32 -3.44 3.65
N SER A 16 -11.31 -3.54 2.76
CA SER A 16 -12.34 -2.53 2.62
C SER A 16 -13.13 -2.36 3.93
N ARG A 17 -13.77 -1.21 4.11
CA ARG A 17 -14.59 -0.92 5.30
C ARG A 17 -15.59 -2.05 5.60
N GLN A 18 -16.23 -2.59 4.57
CA GLN A 18 -17.17 -3.70 4.72
C GLN A 18 -16.51 -4.95 5.33
N ARG A 19 -15.28 -5.29 4.88
CA ARG A 19 -14.56 -6.46 5.39
C ARG A 19 -14.01 -6.24 6.80
N VAL A 20 -13.50 -5.06 7.06
CA VAL A 20 -12.95 -4.70 8.37
C VAL A 20 -14.01 -4.71 9.45
N LEU A 21 -15.21 -4.21 9.15
CA LEU A 21 -16.33 -4.11 10.09
C LEU A 21 -17.30 -5.31 10.00
N ALA A 22 -16.95 -6.35 9.25
CA ALA A 22 -17.79 -7.53 9.15
C ALA A 22 -17.84 -8.26 10.50
N GLU A 23 -19.06 -8.59 10.95
CA GLU A 23 -19.26 -9.46 12.10
C GLU A 23 -18.84 -10.91 11.78
N PRO A 24 -18.41 -11.69 12.77
CA PRO A 24 -18.18 -13.11 12.60
C PRO A 24 -19.44 -13.82 12.04
N ALA A 25 -19.25 -14.79 11.16
CA ALA A 25 -20.33 -15.57 10.61
C ALA A 25 -20.92 -16.53 11.67
N ASP A 26 -22.19 -16.93 11.49
CA ASP A 26 -22.84 -17.91 12.36
C ASP A 26 -22.10 -19.26 12.41
N ARG A 27 -21.30 -19.54 11.39
CA ARG A 27 -20.48 -20.75 11.31
C ARG A 27 -19.02 -20.34 11.19
N PRO A 28 -18.17 -20.69 12.17
CA PRO A 28 -16.76 -20.40 12.13
C PRO A 28 -16.08 -21.16 10.98
N GLU A 29 -15.13 -20.48 10.34
CA GLU A 29 -14.23 -21.07 9.36
C GLU A 29 -12.82 -21.13 9.97
N PRO A 30 -12.36 -22.29 10.42
CA PRO A 30 -11.04 -22.41 11.03
C PRO A 30 -9.93 -22.34 9.99
N TYR A 31 -8.87 -21.62 10.31
CA TYR A 31 -7.59 -21.64 9.61
C TYR A 31 -6.56 -22.35 10.49
N GLN A 32 -6.55 -23.67 10.41
CA GLN A 32 -5.76 -24.53 11.29
C GLN A 32 -5.18 -25.71 10.49
N GLN A 33 -4.03 -26.20 10.95
CA GLN A 33 -3.45 -27.41 10.41
C GLN A 33 -4.33 -28.63 10.73
N THR A 34 -4.62 -29.42 9.71
CA THR A 34 -5.39 -30.65 9.83
C THR A 34 -4.65 -31.78 9.12
N GLU A 35 -5.06 -33.02 9.37
CA GLU A 35 -4.52 -34.19 8.67
C GLU A 35 -4.71 -34.06 7.13
N LYS A 36 -5.85 -33.55 6.70
CA LYS A 36 -6.16 -33.32 5.29
C LYS A 36 -5.39 -32.13 4.71
N TYR A 37 -5.17 -31.08 5.50
CA TYR A 37 -4.51 -29.84 5.06
C TYR A 37 -3.28 -29.55 5.92
N ARG A 38 -2.19 -30.24 5.63
CA ARG A 38 -0.96 -30.26 6.45
C ARG A 38 -0.25 -28.91 6.56
N TYR A 39 -0.45 -28.02 5.60
CA TYR A 39 0.23 -26.72 5.54
C TYR A 39 -0.69 -25.55 5.90
N LEU A 40 -1.98 -25.79 6.07
CA LEU A 40 -2.93 -24.77 6.48
C LEU A 40 -2.68 -24.41 7.95
N GLY A 41 -2.58 -23.11 8.27
CA GLY A 41 -2.31 -22.67 9.63
C GLY A 41 -0.91 -22.97 10.17
N MET A 42 0.05 -23.36 9.33
CA MET A 42 1.40 -23.72 9.73
C MET A 42 2.17 -22.53 10.35
N TYR A 43 1.98 -21.33 9.85
CA TYR A 43 2.65 -20.10 10.31
C TYR A 43 1.74 -19.19 11.16
N GLY A 44 0.50 -19.52 11.31
CA GLY A 44 -0.48 -18.83 12.11
C GLY A 44 -1.82 -19.54 12.00
N SER A 45 -2.58 -19.59 13.07
CA SER A 45 -3.85 -20.29 13.08
C SER A 45 -4.90 -19.50 13.84
N THR A 46 -6.14 -19.68 13.46
CA THR A 46 -7.30 -19.16 14.19
C THR A 46 -8.43 -20.18 14.21
N PRO A 47 -9.21 -20.25 15.28
CA PRO A 47 -10.41 -21.08 15.30
C PRO A 47 -11.51 -20.58 14.35
N ASP A 48 -11.47 -19.29 14.01
CA ASP A 48 -12.39 -18.66 13.08
C ASP A 48 -11.70 -17.53 12.31
N MET A 49 -11.74 -17.58 10.97
CA MET A 49 -11.24 -16.55 10.08
C MET A 49 -12.35 -15.66 9.48
N THR A 50 -13.58 -15.83 9.91
CA THR A 50 -14.71 -14.98 9.55
C THR A 50 -14.67 -13.67 10.36
N GLY A 51 -15.39 -12.66 9.87
CA GLY A 51 -15.36 -11.35 10.49
C GLY A 51 -14.12 -10.52 10.11
N GLY A 52 -14.13 -9.28 10.59
CA GLY A 52 -13.03 -8.33 10.48
C GLY A 52 -12.41 -8.06 11.85
N PHE A 53 -11.50 -7.12 11.93
CA PHE A 53 -10.93 -6.70 13.22
C PHE A 53 -11.75 -5.59 13.92
N GLY A 54 -12.90 -5.23 13.35
CA GLY A 54 -13.92 -4.41 13.99
C GLY A 54 -13.49 -2.96 14.24
N LYS A 55 -14.32 -2.25 14.98
CA LYS A 55 -14.06 -0.85 15.37
C LYS A 55 -12.86 -0.74 16.31
N GLU A 56 -12.73 -1.66 17.24
CA GLU A 56 -11.61 -1.71 18.19
C GLU A 56 -10.27 -1.86 17.47
N GLY A 57 -10.23 -2.66 16.41
CA GLY A 57 -9.04 -2.78 15.57
C GLY A 57 -8.72 -1.48 14.81
N VAL A 58 -9.73 -0.76 14.34
CA VAL A 58 -9.53 0.55 13.69
C VAL A 58 -8.99 1.58 14.69
N GLU A 59 -9.54 1.65 15.88
CA GLU A 59 -9.09 2.52 16.97
C GLU A 59 -7.66 2.20 17.40
N ALA A 60 -7.28 0.90 17.39
CA ALA A 60 -5.91 0.50 17.66
C ALA A 60 -4.92 0.99 16.58
N PHE A 61 -5.32 1.00 15.29
CA PHE A 61 -4.52 1.59 14.21
C PHE A 61 -4.44 3.12 14.33
N GLU A 62 -5.52 3.79 14.72
CA GLU A 62 -5.51 5.23 14.98
C GLU A 62 -4.50 5.58 16.08
N THR A 63 -4.59 4.90 17.23
CA THR A 63 -3.64 5.07 18.34
C THR A 63 -2.18 4.78 17.92
N PHE A 64 -1.96 3.75 17.11
CA PHE A 64 -0.65 3.41 16.57
C PHE A 64 -0.07 4.55 15.71
N LEU A 65 -0.89 5.11 14.81
CA LEU A 65 -0.48 6.22 13.94
C LEU A 65 -0.29 7.53 14.72
N GLU A 66 -1.14 7.81 15.70
CA GLU A 66 -0.99 8.97 16.60
C GLU A 66 0.30 8.90 17.41
N GLY A 67 0.73 7.70 17.76
CA GLY A 67 1.98 7.43 18.47
C GLY A 67 3.24 7.45 17.59
N GLY A 68 3.16 7.84 16.33
CA GLY A 68 4.30 7.92 15.41
C GLY A 68 4.55 6.66 14.57
N GLY A 69 3.67 5.65 14.65
CA GLY A 69 3.82 4.40 13.91
C GLY A 69 3.73 4.56 12.39
N THR A 70 4.40 3.69 11.65
CA THR A 70 4.40 3.66 10.19
C THR A 70 3.53 2.51 9.66
N LEU A 71 2.46 2.85 8.94
CA LEU A 71 1.63 1.89 8.22
C LEU A 71 2.06 1.82 6.75
N ILE A 72 2.47 0.65 6.29
CA ILE A 72 2.77 0.38 4.89
C ILE A 72 1.60 -0.40 4.29
N ALA A 73 0.96 0.12 3.24
CA ALA A 73 -0.15 -0.54 2.57
C ALA A 73 0.13 -0.75 1.08
N THR A 74 -0.12 -1.95 0.57
CA THR A 74 0.18 -2.32 -0.82
C THR A 74 -1.07 -2.78 -1.58
N ALA A 75 -1.17 -2.38 -2.83
CA ALA A 75 -2.24 -2.78 -3.75
C ALA A 75 -3.65 -2.60 -3.15
N ARG A 76 -4.39 -3.68 -2.91
CA ARG A 76 -5.76 -3.62 -2.34
C ARG A 76 -5.81 -3.11 -0.92
N ALA A 77 -4.74 -3.33 -0.15
CA ALA A 77 -4.72 -2.93 1.25
C ALA A 77 -4.76 -1.41 1.44
N VAL A 78 -4.45 -0.63 0.41
CA VAL A 78 -4.56 0.84 0.44
C VAL A 78 -5.99 1.33 0.70
N SER A 79 -6.99 0.47 0.48
CA SER A 79 -8.39 0.81 0.82
C SER A 79 -8.56 1.07 2.31
N PHE A 80 -7.82 0.39 3.18
CA PHE A 80 -7.92 0.58 4.62
C PHE A 80 -7.57 2.00 5.06
N PRO A 81 -6.36 2.53 4.85
CA PRO A 81 -6.04 3.89 5.27
C PRO A 81 -6.89 4.96 4.58
N ILE A 82 -7.33 4.73 3.34
CA ILE A 82 -8.16 5.68 2.61
C ILE A 82 -9.60 5.70 3.17
N GLU A 83 -10.24 4.53 3.31
CA GLU A 83 -11.64 4.44 3.73
C GLU A 83 -11.86 4.77 5.22
N PHE A 84 -10.85 4.61 6.05
CA PHE A 84 -10.89 4.97 7.47
C PHE A 84 -10.33 6.36 7.78
N GLY A 85 -9.87 7.10 6.77
CA GLY A 85 -9.48 8.50 6.90
C GLY A 85 -8.07 8.73 7.43
N PHE A 86 -7.21 7.72 7.40
CA PHE A 86 -5.78 7.85 7.73
C PHE A 86 -4.97 8.46 6.58
N ALA A 87 -5.52 8.47 5.36
CA ALA A 87 -4.96 9.11 4.18
C ALA A 87 -6.05 9.90 3.44
N ARG A 88 -6.49 11.02 4.04
CA ARG A 88 -7.73 11.74 3.64
C ARG A 88 -7.68 12.36 2.26
N THR A 89 -6.53 12.75 1.77
CA THR A 89 -6.39 13.45 0.49
C THR A 89 -5.88 12.55 -0.62
N VAL A 90 -5.77 11.25 -0.35
CA VAL A 90 -5.40 10.23 -1.33
C VAL A 90 -6.62 9.42 -1.73
N TYR A 91 -6.81 9.25 -3.02
CA TYR A 91 -7.93 8.52 -3.60
C TYR A 91 -7.41 7.45 -4.55
N THR A 92 -8.01 6.27 -4.48
CA THR A 92 -7.74 5.23 -5.49
C THR A 92 -8.29 5.65 -6.84
N GLU A 93 -7.54 5.40 -7.90
CA GLU A 93 -7.94 5.76 -9.24
C GLU A 93 -7.82 4.56 -10.19
N ARG A 94 -8.82 4.47 -11.07
CA ARG A 94 -8.82 3.54 -12.17
C ARG A 94 -9.29 4.30 -13.41
N PRO A 95 -8.37 4.96 -14.14
CA PRO A 95 -8.70 5.73 -15.31
C PRO A 95 -9.46 4.88 -16.33
N GLU A 96 -10.37 5.53 -17.06
CA GLU A 96 -11.11 4.88 -18.14
C GLU A 96 -10.17 4.38 -19.24
N ASN A 97 -10.55 3.31 -19.91
CA ASN A 97 -9.81 2.70 -21.01
C ASN A 97 -8.41 2.16 -20.65
N VAL A 98 -8.07 2.03 -19.37
CA VAL A 98 -6.84 1.38 -18.95
C VAL A 98 -7.08 -0.11 -18.74
N ARG A 99 -6.41 -0.93 -19.54
CA ARG A 99 -6.37 -2.39 -19.40
C ARG A 99 -4.92 -2.82 -19.23
N ALA A 100 -4.61 -3.45 -18.11
CA ALA A 100 -3.25 -3.85 -17.77
C ALA A 100 -3.19 -5.36 -17.52
N GLN A 101 -2.38 -6.06 -18.32
CA GLN A 101 -2.11 -7.49 -18.17
C GLN A 101 -0.64 -7.69 -17.78
N LYS A 102 -0.36 -7.51 -16.50
CA LYS A 102 0.97 -7.67 -15.88
C LYS A 102 2.07 -6.83 -16.57
N PRO A 103 1.82 -5.57 -16.96
CA PRO A 103 2.88 -4.75 -17.52
C PRO A 103 3.90 -4.35 -16.46
N LEU A 104 5.15 -4.18 -16.90
CA LEU A 104 6.17 -3.37 -16.23
C LEU A 104 6.06 -1.96 -16.79
N VAL A 105 5.76 -0.98 -15.96
CA VAL A 105 5.53 0.40 -16.39
C VAL A 105 6.49 1.34 -15.69
N GLN A 106 7.11 2.24 -16.44
CA GLN A 106 8.03 3.21 -15.88
C GLN A 106 7.33 4.22 -14.97
N ALA A 107 7.91 4.44 -13.80
CA ALA A 107 7.58 5.54 -12.92
C ALA A 107 8.85 6.29 -12.54
N VAL A 108 8.78 7.61 -12.49
CA VAL A 108 9.87 8.50 -12.07
C VAL A 108 9.72 8.79 -10.59
N ILE A 109 10.83 8.74 -9.87
CA ILE A 109 10.91 9.07 -8.46
C ILE A 109 10.87 10.59 -8.31
N SER A 110 9.98 11.10 -7.47
CA SER A 110 9.78 12.54 -7.24
C SER A 110 10.71 13.09 -6.16
N ASP A 111 11.11 12.23 -5.21
CA ASP A 111 11.99 12.58 -4.09
C ASP A 111 13.06 11.49 -3.93
N MET A 112 14.23 11.71 -4.51
CA MET A 112 15.35 10.77 -4.47
C MET A 112 16.01 10.65 -3.10
N ASP A 113 15.82 11.63 -2.25
CA ASP A 113 16.39 11.64 -0.89
C ASP A 113 15.50 10.85 0.09
N HIS A 114 14.29 10.48 -0.33
CA HIS A 114 13.39 9.72 0.52
C HIS A 114 13.92 8.30 0.75
N PRO A 115 13.99 7.82 2.02
CA PRO A 115 14.60 6.54 2.38
C PRO A 115 14.05 5.31 1.65
N VAL A 116 12.80 5.35 1.24
CA VAL A 116 12.15 4.29 0.43
C VAL A 116 12.94 4.00 -0.85
N PHE A 117 13.67 4.99 -1.39
CA PHE A 117 14.42 4.88 -2.64
C PHE A 117 15.93 4.70 -2.48
N TYR A 118 16.42 4.41 -1.30
CA TYR A 118 17.84 4.10 -1.11
C TYR A 118 18.25 2.92 -2.00
N GLY A 119 19.27 3.16 -2.82
CA GLY A 119 19.78 2.22 -3.80
C GLY A 119 19.04 2.16 -5.14
N PHE A 120 18.02 2.99 -5.33
CA PHE A 120 17.38 3.16 -6.64
C PHE A 120 18.06 4.26 -7.48
N ALA A 121 17.91 4.16 -8.80
CA ALA A 121 18.15 5.26 -9.73
C ALA A 121 16.89 6.16 -9.79
N ASP A 122 16.85 7.10 -10.71
CA ASP A 122 15.76 8.07 -10.90
C ASP A 122 14.40 7.48 -11.30
N SER A 123 14.40 6.23 -11.71
CA SER A 123 13.22 5.53 -12.21
C SER A 123 13.06 4.16 -11.61
N ILE A 124 11.81 3.74 -11.46
CA ILE A 124 11.40 2.39 -11.07
C ILE A 124 10.44 1.83 -12.12
N TYR A 125 10.29 0.50 -12.11
CA TYR A 125 9.45 -0.20 -13.08
C TYR A 125 8.47 -1.11 -12.37
N PRO A 126 7.43 -0.53 -11.74
CA PRO A 126 6.44 -1.31 -11.02
C PRO A 126 5.69 -2.27 -11.94
N MET A 127 5.52 -3.50 -11.46
CA MET A 127 4.70 -4.49 -12.15
C MET A 127 3.25 -4.40 -11.70
N LYS A 128 2.35 -4.13 -12.64
CA LYS A 128 0.93 -4.05 -12.35
C LYS A 128 0.26 -5.41 -12.48
N TYR A 129 -0.06 -6.01 -11.35
CA TYR A 129 -0.99 -7.14 -11.26
C TYR A 129 -2.40 -6.63 -11.03
N GLY A 130 -3.43 -7.32 -11.50
CA GLY A 130 -4.82 -6.90 -11.46
C GLY A 130 -5.44 -6.66 -10.06
N GLN A 131 -4.63 -6.61 -9.01
CA GLN A 131 -5.06 -6.36 -7.63
C GLN A 131 -4.74 -4.93 -7.22
N GLY A 132 -5.75 -4.23 -6.69
CA GLY A 132 -5.61 -2.86 -6.21
C GLY A 132 -5.92 -1.79 -7.26
N PRO A 133 -5.70 -0.50 -6.93
CA PRO A 133 -5.93 0.63 -7.83
C PRO A 133 -4.93 0.59 -8.99
N VAL A 134 -5.22 1.32 -10.05
CA VAL A 134 -4.24 1.54 -11.12
C VAL A 134 -3.21 2.56 -10.67
N ALA A 135 -3.68 3.63 -10.05
CA ALA A 135 -2.89 4.74 -9.56
C ALA A 135 -3.60 5.44 -8.40
N PHE A 136 -2.98 6.46 -7.87
CA PHE A 136 -3.60 7.39 -6.92
C PHE A 136 -3.83 8.74 -7.58
N ARG A 137 -4.95 9.37 -7.20
CA ARG A 137 -5.15 10.80 -7.29
C ARG A 137 -4.90 11.40 -5.92
N VAL A 138 -4.10 12.44 -5.85
CA VAL A 138 -3.66 13.06 -4.61
C VAL A 138 -4.18 14.49 -4.56
N GLY A 139 -4.68 14.90 -3.41
CA GLY A 139 -5.10 16.27 -3.16
C GLY A 139 -3.92 17.16 -2.78
N VAL A 140 -4.15 18.48 -2.79
CA VAL A 140 -3.10 19.49 -2.58
C VAL A 140 -2.32 19.29 -1.28
N ALA A 141 -2.97 18.78 -0.23
CA ALA A 141 -2.32 18.58 1.08
C ALA A 141 -1.25 17.47 1.11
N ASP A 142 -1.31 16.51 0.18
CA ASP A 142 -0.33 15.43 0.07
C ASP A 142 0.43 15.48 -1.28
N GLU A 143 0.29 16.55 -2.06
CA GLU A 143 0.90 16.64 -3.41
C GLU A 143 2.44 16.61 -3.35
N ASP A 144 3.03 17.24 -2.37
CA ASP A 144 4.47 17.25 -2.09
C ASP A 144 4.98 15.95 -1.46
N ARG A 145 4.06 15.04 -1.10
CA ARG A 145 4.34 13.72 -0.52
C ARG A 145 4.20 12.58 -1.54
N VAL A 146 3.99 12.91 -2.79
CA VAL A 146 4.00 11.91 -3.85
C VAL A 146 5.44 11.48 -4.13
N LEU A 147 5.72 10.22 -3.85
CA LEU A 147 7.06 9.64 -3.91
C LEU A 147 7.48 9.25 -5.33
N ALA A 148 6.53 8.77 -6.13
CA ALA A 148 6.79 8.39 -7.52
C ALA A 148 5.53 8.54 -8.37
N ARG A 149 5.73 8.89 -9.67
CA ARG A 149 4.67 9.08 -10.65
C ARG A 149 4.92 8.27 -11.90
N TYR A 150 3.86 7.71 -12.47
CA TYR A 150 3.94 7.04 -13.77
C TYR A 150 4.32 8.05 -14.87
N VAL A 151 5.23 7.62 -15.75
CA VAL A 151 5.58 8.39 -16.96
C VAL A 151 4.39 8.45 -17.91
N GLY A 152 3.73 7.31 -18.12
CA GLY A 152 2.63 7.17 -19.07
C GLY A 152 3.09 7.12 -20.52
N GLY A 153 2.14 6.77 -21.41
CA GLY A 153 2.46 6.51 -22.81
C GLY A 153 2.97 5.09 -23.06
N GLN A 154 2.79 4.62 -24.30
CA GLN A 154 3.12 3.23 -24.65
C GLN A 154 4.63 2.93 -24.54
N GLU A 155 5.47 3.93 -24.73
CA GLU A 155 6.92 3.86 -24.60
C GLU A 155 7.39 3.60 -23.18
N SER A 156 6.57 3.92 -22.18
CA SER A 156 6.84 3.64 -20.77
C SER A 156 6.56 2.20 -20.35
N VAL A 157 5.92 1.41 -21.22
CA VAL A 157 5.60 0.01 -20.96
C VAL A 157 6.76 -0.86 -21.41
N LEU A 158 7.61 -1.28 -20.46
CA LEU A 158 8.79 -2.10 -20.76
C LEU A 158 8.44 -3.52 -21.18
N SER A 159 7.39 -4.08 -20.64
CA SER A 159 7.00 -5.48 -20.85
C SER A 159 5.53 -5.67 -20.45
N GLY A 160 4.95 -6.75 -20.95
CA GLY A 160 3.54 -7.05 -20.74
C GLY A 160 2.63 -6.27 -21.70
N LEU A 161 1.34 -6.29 -21.43
CA LEU A 161 0.33 -5.62 -22.26
C LEU A 161 -0.39 -4.55 -21.43
N MET A 162 -0.43 -3.34 -21.97
CA MET A 162 -1.21 -2.25 -21.40
C MET A 162 -1.84 -1.41 -22.51
N ASP A 163 -3.16 -1.33 -22.49
CA ASP A 163 -3.91 -0.37 -23.28
C ASP A 163 -4.18 0.87 -22.41
N GLY A 164 -4.13 2.06 -23.02
CA GLY A 164 -4.41 3.32 -22.33
C GLY A 164 -3.32 3.75 -21.36
N ALA A 165 -2.07 3.40 -21.65
CA ALA A 165 -0.91 3.80 -20.82
C ALA A 165 -0.76 5.33 -20.72
N GLU A 166 -1.22 6.09 -21.70
CA GLU A 166 -1.27 7.55 -21.70
C GLU A 166 -2.18 8.11 -20.59
N ASN A 167 -3.22 7.36 -20.20
CA ASN A 167 -4.19 7.80 -19.19
C ASN A 167 -3.68 7.72 -17.75
N ILE A 168 -2.50 7.13 -17.53
CA ILE A 168 -1.85 7.13 -16.21
C ILE A 168 -0.70 8.12 -16.10
N ALA A 169 -0.40 8.87 -17.15
CA ALA A 169 0.68 9.86 -17.17
C ALA A 169 0.56 10.86 -15.99
N GLY A 170 1.65 11.04 -15.24
CA GLY A 170 1.72 11.92 -14.09
C GLY A 170 0.94 11.46 -12.84
N ARG A 171 0.23 10.34 -12.89
CA ARG A 171 -0.52 9.79 -11.77
C ARG A 171 0.42 9.20 -10.73
N ALA A 172 0.07 9.37 -9.45
CA ALA A 172 0.89 8.86 -8.38
C ALA A 172 0.86 7.32 -8.30
N PHE A 173 2.05 6.74 -8.20
CA PHE A 173 2.28 5.31 -7.96
C PHE A 173 2.48 5.02 -6.47
N ALA A 174 3.24 5.90 -5.78
CA ALA A 174 3.58 5.78 -4.37
C ALA A 174 3.40 7.12 -3.66
N VAL A 175 2.91 7.07 -2.43
CA VAL A 175 2.61 8.26 -1.61
C VAL A 175 3.01 7.98 -0.16
N ASP A 176 3.62 8.96 0.49
CA ASP A 176 3.84 9.00 1.94
C ASP A 176 2.86 9.98 2.59
N SER A 177 1.61 9.56 2.76
CA SER A 177 0.57 10.39 3.39
C SER A 177 0.74 10.46 4.90
N ARG A 178 0.24 11.54 5.49
CA ARG A 178 0.20 11.71 6.93
C ARG A 178 -1.22 11.52 7.46
N PRO A 179 -1.39 10.93 8.66
CA PRO A 179 -2.69 10.87 9.31
C PRO A 179 -3.25 12.28 9.52
N ALA A 180 -4.56 12.40 9.39
CA ALA A 180 -5.23 13.69 9.44
C ALA A 180 -5.27 14.38 10.81
N HIS A 181 -4.89 13.69 11.86
CA HIS A 181 -4.88 14.20 13.23
C HIS A 181 -3.44 14.31 13.69
N ASN A 182 -2.87 15.48 13.71
CA ASN A 182 -1.59 15.93 14.29
C ASN A 182 -0.59 14.87 14.81
N GLY A 183 -0.72 13.62 14.36
CA GLY A 183 0.14 12.51 14.74
C GLY A 183 1.44 12.53 13.93
N GLU A 184 2.50 12.06 14.53
CA GLU A 184 3.81 11.89 13.89
C GLU A 184 3.84 10.67 12.95
N GLY A 185 2.76 9.88 12.91
CA GLY A 185 2.65 8.66 12.14
C GLY A 185 2.67 8.86 10.63
N ARG A 186 2.88 7.78 9.91
CA ARG A 186 3.04 7.76 8.45
C ARG A 186 2.18 6.69 7.81
N VAL A 187 1.72 6.96 6.61
CA VAL A 187 0.97 6.00 5.77
C VAL A 187 1.64 5.92 4.40
N LEU A 188 2.52 4.94 4.23
CA LEU A 188 3.17 4.66 2.96
C LEU A 188 2.27 3.75 2.11
N MET A 189 1.92 4.20 0.92
CA MET A 189 1.03 3.48 0.03
C MET A 189 1.66 3.24 -1.33
N PHE A 190 1.54 2.00 -1.82
CA PHE A 190 1.95 1.58 -3.16
C PHE A 190 0.74 1.07 -3.95
N ALA A 191 0.53 1.58 -5.17
CA ALA A 191 -0.60 1.19 -6.01
C ALA A 191 -0.54 -0.26 -6.51
N ASN A 192 0.62 -0.90 -6.41
CA ASN A 192 0.81 -2.32 -6.71
C ASN A 192 1.26 -3.11 -5.47
N ASN A 193 1.54 -4.40 -5.66
CA ASN A 193 2.19 -5.24 -4.67
C ASN A 193 3.65 -5.46 -5.05
N PRO A 194 4.62 -4.73 -4.45
CA PRO A 194 6.02 -4.85 -4.80
C PRO A 194 6.62 -6.24 -4.56
N MET A 195 6.01 -7.04 -3.70
CA MET A 195 6.49 -8.38 -3.33
C MET A 195 5.67 -9.52 -3.97
N TYR A 196 4.93 -9.25 -5.05
CA TYR A 196 4.02 -10.22 -5.63
C TYR A 196 4.74 -11.48 -6.12
N ARG A 197 4.44 -12.62 -5.50
CA ARG A 197 4.86 -13.97 -5.88
C ARG A 197 6.35 -14.13 -6.16
N TRP A 198 7.20 -13.34 -5.52
CA TRP A 198 8.65 -13.42 -5.73
C TRP A 198 9.08 -13.19 -7.20
N GLN A 199 8.42 -12.30 -7.92
CA GLN A 199 8.65 -12.13 -9.36
C GLN A 199 9.44 -10.86 -9.70
N ASN A 200 9.04 -9.69 -9.22
CA ASN A 200 9.74 -8.45 -9.53
C ASN A 200 10.69 -8.05 -8.38
N HIS A 201 11.85 -8.68 -8.34
CA HIS A 201 12.83 -8.48 -7.27
C HIS A 201 13.32 -7.03 -7.18
N GLY A 202 13.33 -6.30 -8.30
CA GLY A 202 13.70 -4.88 -8.33
C GLY A 202 12.81 -3.99 -7.48
N GLU A 203 11.58 -4.40 -7.19
CA GLU A 203 10.66 -3.64 -6.34
C GLU A 203 10.74 -4.00 -4.85
N PHE A 204 11.40 -5.10 -4.49
CA PHE A 204 11.43 -5.57 -3.08
C PHE A 204 12.04 -4.54 -2.16
N ASN A 205 13.05 -3.80 -2.64
CA ASN A 205 13.71 -2.75 -1.87
C ASN A 205 12.74 -1.61 -1.47
N LEU A 206 11.65 -1.38 -2.19
CA LEU A 206 10.63 -0.42 -1.77
C LEU A 206 10.06 -0.78 -0.40
N VAL A 207 9.74 -2.06 -0.19
CA VAL A 207 9.20 -2.55 1.09
C VAL A 207 10.30 -2.68 2.15
N PHE A 208 11.46 -3.23 1.79
CA PHE A 208 12.57 -3.37 2.73
C PHE A 208 13.06 -2.03 3.23
N ASN A 209 13.25 -1.05 2.36
CA ASN A 209 13.63 0.30 2.74
C ASN A 209 12.58 0.97 3.62
N SER A 210 11.29 0.77 3.30
CA SER A 210 10.20 1.31 4.11
C SER A 210 10.18 0.75 5.54
N ILE A 211 10.62 -0.50 5.73
CA ILE A 211 10.70 -1.14 7.04
C ILE A 211 12.00 -0.77 7.76
N LEU A 212 13.14 -0.88 7.07
CA LEU A 212 14.46 -0.72 7.71
C LEU A 212 14.80 0.72 8.04
N ASN A 213 14.29 1.67 7.25
CA ASN A 213 14.57 3.10 7.39
C ASN A 213 13.31 3.88 7.80
N TRP A 214 12.44 3.28 8.58
CA TRP A 214 11.17 3.90 8.98
C TRP A 214 11.37 5.21 9.76
N ASN A 215 12.46 5.32 10.50
CA ASN A 215 12.82 6.47 11.33
C ASN A 215 13.75 7.49 10.63
N ASP A 216 14.21 7.21 9.42
CA ASP A 216 15.05 8.13 8.63
C ASP A 216 14.23 9.04 7.70
N ALA A 217 12.93 8.81 7.65
CA ALA A 217 12.08 9.54 6.71
C ALA A 217 11.97 11.02 7.09
N PRO A 218 12.09 11.95 6.11
CA PRO A 218 12.08 13.37 6.39
C PRO A 218 10.79 13.80 7.07
N GLU A 219 10.90 14.63 8.07
CA GLU A 219 9.78 15.42 8.58
C GLU A 219 9.25 16.24 7.39
N GLY A 220 7.93 16.23 7.21
CA GLY A 220 7.31 16.94 6.08
C GLY A 220 7.78 18.37 6.02
N LYS A 221 7.98 18.89 4.81
CA LYS A 221 8.31 20.30 4.60
C LYS A 221 7.21 21.12 5.26
N GLU A 222 7.59 22.00 6.20
CA GLU A 222 6.67 23.00 6.73
C GLU A 222 6.06 23.76 5.55
N VAL A 223 4.76 23.70 5.43
CA VAL A 223 4.04 24.48 4.41
C VAL A 223 4.11 25.93 4.87
N PRO A 224 4.68 26.85 4.08
CA PRO A 224 4.84 28.25 4.43
C PRO A 224 3.47 28.97 4.54
#